data_3c2a50235841e2207cdefe89c160e2cb
#
_entry.id   3c2a50235841e2207cdefe89c160e2cb
#
_cell.length_a   1.000
_cell.length_b   1.000
_cell.length_c   1.000
_cell.angle_alpha   90.00
_cell.angle_beta   90.00
_cell.angle_gamma   90.00
#
_symmetry.space_group_name_H-M   'P 1'
#
loop_
_entity.id
_entity.type
_entity.pdbx_description
1 polymer ?
#
loop_
_entity_poly.entity_id
_entity_poly.type
_entity_poly.pdbx_seq_one_letter_code
_entity_poly.pdbx_strand_id
1 'polypeptide(L)'
;MKKKILIVDDSPFMRRMLRDILEKEGYEVCGEAQNGKEAIDKYQELKPDIVTMDIVMPLVDNIDGIAAVREIIKIDPNAKQIICSAMGQHILVVKAIQAGAKDFIVKPFQPSKVVETVVKVLDEI
;
A
#
# COMPACT_ATOMS: atom_id res chain seq x y z
N MET A 1 20.64 0.26 -5.37
CA MET A 1 19.61 1.32 -5.40
C MET A 1 18.54 1.01 -4.38
N LYS A 2 18.02 2.05 -3.73
CA LYS A 2 16.93 1.87 -2.76
C LYS A 2 15.64 1.47 -3.47
N LYS A 3 14.90 0.55 -2.88
CA LYS A 3 13.56 0.23 -3.34
C LYS A 3 12.61 1.37 -3.00
N LYS A 4 11.69 1.66 -3.91
CA LYS A 4 10.76 2.79 -3.83
C LYS A 4 9.39 2.32 -3.37
N ILE A 5 8.85 3.04 -2.39
CA ILE A 5 7.54 2.70 -1.81
C ILE A 5 6.61 3.91 -1.93
N LEU A 6 5.40 3.67 -2.43
CA LEU A 6 4.31 4.64 -2.44
C LEU A 6 3.39 4.32 -1.28
N ILE A 7 3.15 5.30 -0.42
CA ILE A 7 2.28 5.14 0.76
C ILE A 7 0.93 5.77 0.47
N VAL A 8 -0.15 4.99 0.62
CA VAL A 8 -1.52 5.45 0.40
C VAL A 8 -2.34 5.29 1.67
N ASP A 9 -2.73 6.39 2.27
CA ASP A 9 -3.55 6.44 3.49
C ASP A 9 -4.13 7.85 3.59
N ASP A 10 -5.38 7.98 3.99
CA ASP A 10 -6.00 9.31 4.13
C ASP A 10 -5.54 10.05 5.39
N SER A 11 -4.93 9.36 6.35
CA SER A 11 -4.41 9.94 7.58
C SER A 11 -2.96 10.41 7.42
N PRO A 12 -2.68 11.72 7.52
CA PRO A 12 -1.29 12.21 7.49
C PRO A 12 -0.44 11.60 8.60
N PHE A 13 -1.03 11.36 9.78
CA PHE A 13 -0.35 10.75 10.92
C PHE A 13 0.11 9.33 10.60
N MET A 14 -0.77 8.53 9.99
CA MET A 14 -0.42 7.15 9.63
C MET A 14 0.62 7.11 8.52
N ARG A 15 0.52 8.01 7.53
CA ARG A 15 1.54 8.10 6.48
C ARG A 15 2.91 8.44 7.07
N ARG A 16 2.96 9.38 8.01
CA ARG A 16 4.22 9.77 8.65
C ARG A 16 4.81 8.62 9.44
N MET A 17 3.98 7.90 10.20
CA MET A 17 4.42 6.76 10.99
C MET A 17 5.04 5.70 10.09
N LEU A 18 4.36 5.36 9.00
CA LEU A 18 4.83 4.33 8.08
C LEU A 18 6.09 4.78 7.34
N ARG A 19 6.14 6.06 6.92
CA ARG A 19 7.34 6.63 6.31
C ARG A 19 8.55 6.50 7.21
N ASP A 20 8.40 6.86 8.48
CA ASP A 20 9.51 6.81 9.44
C ASP A 20 10.03 5.37 9.61
N ILE A 21 9.14 4.39 9.68
CA ILE A 21 9.50 2.97 9.78
C ILE A 21 10.30 2.55 8.54
N LEU A 22 9.80 2.87 7.36
CA LEU A 22 10.39 2.42 6.10
C LEU A 22 11.71 3.11 5.79
N GLU A 23 11.79 4.42 6.02
CA GLU A 23 13.04 5.17 5.77
C GLU A 23 14.15 4.74 6.71
N LYS A 24 13.81 4.40 7.95
CA LYS A 24 14.79 3.88 8.91
C LYS A 24 15.43 2.57 8.42
N GLU A 25 14.69 1.78 7.65
CA GLU A 25 15.18 0.51 7.10
C GLU A 25 15.89 0.68 5.74
N GLY A 26 16.03 1.92 5.27
CA GLY A 26 16.76 2.20 4.04
C GLY A 26 15.92 2.20 2.78
N TYR A 27 14.60 2.13 2.89
CA TYR A 27 13.71 2.26 1.74
C TYR A 27 13.49 3.73 1.40
N GLU A 28 13.19 4.01 0.13
CA GLU A 28 12.84 5.34 -0.31
C GLU A 28 11.32 5.45 -0.41
N VAL A 29 10.72 6.39 0.30
CA VAL A 29 9.30 6.72 0.12
C VAL A 29 9.23 7.72 -1.02
N CYS A 30 8.85 7.26 -2.20
CA CYS A 30 8.88 8.07 -3.43
C CYS A 30 7.66 8.97 -3.56
N GLY A 31 6.61 8.75 -2.77
CA GLY A 31 5.43 9.58 -2.78
C GLY A 31 4.40 9.12 -1.77
N GLU A 32 3.37 9.94 -1.60
CA GLU A 32 2.23 9.65 -0.73
C GLU A 32 0.95 10.01 -1.46
N ALA A 33 -0.11 9.25 -1.20
CA ALA A 33 -1.44 9.51 -1.73
C ALA A 33 -2.45 9.40 -0.60
N GLN A 34 -3.57 10.12 -0.71
CA GLN A 34 -4.57 10.16 0.36
C GLN A 34 -5.90 9.52 -0.03
N ASN A 35 -6.00 9.00 -1.24
CA ASN A 35 -7.19 8.28 -1.70
C ASN A 35 -6.82 7.38 -2.87
N GLY A 36 -7.77 6.53 -3.29
CA GLY A 36 -7.54 5.56 -4.34
C GLY A 36 -7.25 6.18 -5.70
N LYS A 37 -7.90 7.29 -6.03
CA LYS A 37 -7.68 7.99 -7.29
C LYS A 37 -6.24 8.50 -7.40
N GLU A 38 -5.77 9.16 -6.35
CA GLU A 38 -4.38 9.63 -6.31
C GLU A 38 -3.38 8.46 -6.35
N ALA A 39 -3.73 7.34 -5.70
CA ALA A 39 -2.87 6.16 -5.70
C ALA A 39 -2.65 5.65 -7.13
N ILE A 40 -3.70 5.56 -7.92
CA ILE A 40 -3.62 5.11 -9.32
C ILE A 40 -2.76 6.06 -10.13
N ASP A 41 -3.02 7.37 -10.01
CA ASP A 41 -2.27 8.39 -10.75
C ASP A 41 -0.79 8.38 -10.39
N LYS A 42 -0.48 8.30 -9.10
CA LYS A 42 0.92 8.29 -8.65
C LYS A 42 1.63 6.99 -8.96
N TYR A 43 0.92 5.87 -8.98
CA TYR A 43 1.51 4.61 -9.41
C TYR A 43 2.03 4.71 -10.84
N GLN A 44 1.24 5.26 -11.73
CA GLN A 44 1.63 5.44 -13.13
C GLN A 44 2.80 6.40 -13.28
N GLU A 45 2.80 7.49 -12.49
CA GLU A 45 3.83 8.51 -12.55
C GLU A 45 5.15 8.03 -11.94
N LEU A 46 5.10 7.42 -10.76
CA LEU A 46 6.28 7.11 -9.96
C LEU A 46 6.82 5.71 -10.16
N LYS A 47 6.00 4.77 -10.59
CA LYS A 47 6.35 3.36 -10.80
C LYS A 47 7.09 2.79 -9.58
N PRO A 48 6.46 2.79 -8.39
CA PRO A 48 7.12 2.29 -7.19
C PRO A 48 7.35 0.78 -7.24
N ASP A 49 8.26 0.30 -6.42
CA ASP A 49 8.48 -1.14 -6.27
C ASP A 49 7.40 -1.79 -5.41
N ILE A 50 6.87 -1.04 -4.44
CA ILE A 50 5.78 -1.48 -3.56
C ILE A 50 4.81 -0.32 -3.34
N VAL A 51 3.53 -0.66 -3.19
CA VAL A 51 2.49 0.26 -2.72
C VAL A 51 1.95 -0.27 -1.40
N THR A 52 1.84 0.58 -0.39
CA THR A 52 1.05 0.27 0.81
C THR A 52 -0.29 0.98 0.67
N MET A 53 -1.38 0.24 0.73
CA MET A 53 -2.73 0.74 0.44
C MET A 53 -3.67 0.55 1.62
N ASP A 54 -4.13 1.67 2.20
CA ASP A 54 -5.19 1.61 3.21
C ASP A 54 -6.49 1.14 2.55
N ILE A 55 -7.20 0.22 3.21
CA ILE A 55 -8.43 -0.33 2.66
C ILE A 55 -9.57 0.70 2.70
N VAL A 56 -9.70 1.40 3.82
CA VAL A 56 -10.83 2.31 4.05
C VAL A 56 -10.35 3.75 3.93
N MET A 57 -10.78 4.40 2.85
CA MET A 57 -10.47 5.80 2.55
C MET A 57 -11.70 6.45 1.94
N PRO A 58 -11.79 7.79 1.99
CA PRO A 58 -12.88 8.49 1.30
C PRO A 58 -12.90 8.15 -0.18
N LEU A 59 -14.11 7.98 -0.74
CA LEU A 59 -14.27 7.73 -2.16
C LEU A 59 -14.00 8.98 -2.97
N VAL A 60 -13.19 8.83 -4.02
CA VAL A 60 -12.99 9.86 -5.03
C VAL A 60 -13.20 9.15 -6.36
N ASP A 61 -14.11 9.64 -7.18
CA ASP A 61 -14.51 9.01 -8.45
C ASP A 61 -14.97 7.54 -8.25
N ASN A 62 -15.63 7.28 -7.12
CA ASN A 62 -16.11 5.94 -6.71
C ASN A 62 -15.00 4.90 -6.51
N ILE A 63 -13.78 5.35 -6.27
CA ILE A 63 -12.64 4.44 -6.07
C ILE A 63 -12.32 4.35 -4.58
N ASP A 64 -12.49 3.15 -4.00
CA ASP A 64 -12.00 2.83 -2.66
C ASP A 64 -10.64 2.13 -2.75
N GLY A 65 -10.11 1.68 -1.61
CA GLY A 65 -8.81 1.01 -1.61
C GLY A 65 -8.77 -0.27 -2.41
N ILE A 66 -9.84 -1.07 -2.37
CA ILE A 66 -9.91 -2.34 -3.13
C ILE A 66 -10.02 -2.05 -4.63
N ALA A 67 -10.84 -1.08 -5.02
CA ALA A 67 -10.95 -0.68 -6.41
C ALA A 67 -9.60 -0.16 -6.95
N ALA A 68 -8.86 0.59 -6.12
CA ALA A 68 -7.53 1.07 -6.49
C ALA A 68 -6.55 -0.09 -6.71
N VAL A 69 -6.58 -1.10 -5.84
CA VAL A 69 -5.76 -2.31 -6.02
C VAL A 69 -6.06 -2.96 -7.37
N ARG A 70 -7.34 -3.13 -7.67
CA ARG A 70 -7.77 -3.77 -8.92
C ARG A 70 -7.32 -2.97 -10.14
N GLU A 71 -7.47 -1.64 -10.10
CA GLU A 71 -7.07 -0.78 -11.21
C GLU A 71 -5.55 -0.78 -11.41
N ILE A 72 -4.77 -0.78 -10.34
CA ILE A 72 -3.32 -0.85 -10.44
C ILE A 72 -2.87 -2.18 -11.05
N ILE A 73 -3.52 -3.30 -10.71
CA ILE A 73 -3.23 -4.60 -11.31
C ILE A 73 -3.54 -4.60 -12.81
N LYS A 74 -4.59 -3.89 -13.25
CA LYS A 74 -4.88 -3.75 -14.69
C LYS A 74 -3.76 -3.01 -15.42
N ILE A 75 -3.19 -2.00 -14.78
CA ILE A 75 -2.08 -1.21 -15.34
C ILE A 75 -0.80 -2.03 -15.36
N ASP A 76 -0.52 -2.73 -14.26
CA ASP A 76 0.69 -3.53 -14.09
C ASP A 76 0.34 -4.83 -13.35
N PRO A 77 0.18 -5.95 -14.07
CA PRO A 77 -0.15 -7.24 -13.45
C PRO A 77 0.88 -7.72 -12.43
N ASN A 78 2.10 -7.19 -12.47
CA ASN A 78 3.16 -7.55 -11.54
C ASN A 78 3.28 -6.58 -10.36
N ALA A 79 2.35 -5.64 -10.22
CA ALA A 79 2.37 -4.67 -9.14
C ALA A 79 2.37 -5.36 -7.78
N LYS A 80 3.22 -4.88 -6.89
CA LYS A 80 3.33 -5.41 -5.52
C LYS A 80 2.64 -4.45 -4.58
N GLN A 81 1.50 -4.86 -4.07
CA GLN A 81 0.67 -4.04 -3.19
C GLN A 81 0.45 -4.75 -1.86
N ILE A 82 0.65 -4.01 -0.78
CA ILE A 82 0.43 -4.48 0.59
C ILE A 82 -0.74 -3.68 1.16
N ILE A 83 -1.76 -4.39 1.65
CA ILE A 83 -2.92 -3.74 2.24
C ILE A 83 -2.63 -3.39 3.70
N CYS A 84 -3.05 -2.20 4.12
CA CYS A 84 -3.02 -1.79 5.51
C CYS A 84 -4.47 -1.77 6.03
N SER A 85 -4.75 -2.54 7.08
CA SER A 85 -6.10 -2.68 7.60
C SER A 85 -6.15 -2.51 9.11
N ALA A 86 -7.30 -2.05 9.62
CA ALA A 86 -7.56 -2.07 11.05
C ALA A 86 -8.02 -3.48 11.47
N MET A 87 -7.96 -3.76 12.76
CA MET A 87 -8.51 -4.99 13.30
C MET A 87 -10.01 -5.06 12.98
N GLY A 88 -10.50 -6.25 12.65
CA GLY A 88 -11.90 -6.45 12.32
C GLY A 88 -12.24 -6.28 10.84
N GLN A 89 -11.28 -5.92 9.99
CA GLN A 89 -11.51 -5.74 8.55
C GLN A 89 -11.15 -6.98 7.74
N HIS A 90 -11.24 -8.15 8.36
CA HIS A 90 -10.83 -9.42 7.76
C HIS A 90 -11.46 -9.69 6.39
N ILE A 91 -12.77 -9.46 6.24
CA ILE A 91 -13.45 -9.70 4.97
C ILE A 91 -12.91 -8.80 3.87
N LEU A 92 -12.62 -7.54 4.22
CA LEU A 92 -12.06 -6.59 3.25
C LEU A 92 -10.64 -6.97 2.84
N VAL A 93 -9.85 -7.50 3.78
CA VAL A 93 -8.50 -7.99 3.46
C VAL A 93 -8.58 -9.13 2.45
N VAL A 94 -9.49 -10.09 2.64
CA VAL A 94 -9.69 -11.19 1.70
C VAL A 94 -10.04 -10.66 0.31
N LYS A 95 -10.95 -9.70 0.23
CA LYS A 95 -11.35 -9.10 -1.04
C LYS A 95 -10.18 -8.40 -1.73
N ALA A 96 -9.34 -7.72 -0.96
CA ALA A 96 -8.17 -7.02 -1.51
C ALA A 96 -7.14 -8.01 -2.05
N ILE A 97 -6.91 -9.12 -1.36
CA ILE A 97 -6.01 -10.18 -1.85
C ILE A 97 -6.56 -10.78 -3.14
N GLN A 98 -7.87 -11.03 -3.20
CA GLN A 98 -8.51 -11.53 -4.41
C GLN A 98 -8.41 -10.53 -5.58
N ALA A 99 -8.36 -9.23 -5.27
CA ALA A 99 -8.19 -8.19 -6.27
C ALA A 99 -6.76 -8.06 -6.77
N GLY A 100 -5.79 -8.67 -6.09
CA GLY A 100 -4.40 -8.70 -6.54
C GLY A 100 -3.35 -8.24 -5.54
N ALA A 101 -3.74 -7.84 -4.33
CA ALA A 101 -2.77 -7.49 -3.29
C ALA A 101 -1.96 -8.72 -2.87
N LYS A 102 -0.70 -8.52 -2.51
CA LYS A 102 0.22 -9.63 -2.20
C LYS A 102 0.20 -10.02 -0.74
N ASP A 103 -0.07 -9.09 0.15
CA ASP A 103 -0.04 -9.33 1.59
C ASP A 103 -0.77 -8.20 2.32
N PHE A 104 -0.78 -8.23 3.63
CA PHE A 104 -1.43 -7.20 4.44
C PHE A 104 -0.66 -6.94 5.73
N ILE A 105 -0.88 -5.75 6.30
CA ILE A 105 -0.34 -5.31 7.58
C ILE A 105 -1.51 -4.77 8.39
N VAL A 106 -1.56 -5.10 9.69
CA VAL A 106 -2.64 -4.67 10.58
C VAL A 106 -2.21 -3.44 11.37
N LYS A 107 -3.12 -2.47 11.46
CA LYS A 107 -2.93 -1.27 12.30
C LYS A 107 -3.34 -1.61 13.75
N PRO A 108 -2.66 -1.07 14.78
CA PRO A 108 -1.53 -0.13 14.70
C PRO A 108 -0.27 -0.82 14.21
N PHE A 109 0.55 -0.07 13.47
CA PHE A 109 1.74 -0.64 12.86
C PHE A 109 2.79 -1.07 13.90
N GLN A 110 3.25 -2.31 13.79
CA GLN A 110 4.40 -2.81 14.51
C GLN A 110 5.59 -2.77 13.55
N PRO A 111 6.64 -1.99 13.84
CA PRO A 111 7.75 -1.82 12.89
C PRO A 111 8.33 -3.12 12.37
N SER A 112 8.53 -4.11 13.23
CA SER A 112 9.08 -5.41 12.82
C SER A 112 8.17 -6.14 11.81
N LYS A 113 6.85 -6.06 12.01
CA LYS A 113 5.89 -6.69 11.09
C LYS A 113 5.82 -5.96 9.75
N VAL A 114 5.93 -4.64 9.76
CA VAL A 114 5.96 -3.84 8.53
C VAL A 114 7.17 -4.24 7.71
N VAL A 115 8.34 -4.25 8.31
CA VAL A 115 9.59 -4.57 7.62
C VAL A 115 9.58 -6.02 7.12
N GLU A 116 9.16 -6.95 7.94
CA GLU A 116 9.06 -8.38 7.57
C GLU A 116 8.17 -8.57 6.34
N THR A 117 7.02 -7.90 6.30
CA THR A 117 6.08 -8.01 5.19
C THR A 117 6.65 -7.39 3.92
N VAL A 118 7.30 -6.23 4.03
CA VAL A 118 7.91 -5.56 2.88
C VAL A 118 9.01 -6.43 2.27
N VAL A 119 9.90 -6.98 3.11
CA VAL A 119 10.98 -7.86 2.65
C VAL A 119 10.41 -9.08 1.92
N LYS A 120 9.39 -9.71 2.51
CA LYS A 120 8.75 -10.89 1.93
C LYS A 120 8.16 -10.60 0.56
N VAL A 121 7.44 -9.49 0.43
CA VAL A 121 6.78 -9.12 -0.83
C VAL A 121 7.80 -8.73 -1.90
N LEU A 122 8.86 -8.03 -1.52
CA LEU A 122 9.94 -7.68 -2.46
C LEU A 122 10.64 -8.91 -3.00
N ASP A 123 10.77 -9.98 -2.21
CA ASP A 123 11.46 -11.21 -2.61
C ASP A 123 10.57 -12.14 -3.45
N GLU A 124 9.29 -11.88 -3.56
CA GLU A 124 8.39 -12.67 -4.42
C GLU A 124 8.69 -12.42 -5.90
N ILE A 125 8.73 -13.51 -6.65
CA ILE A 125 8.99 -13.48 -8.09
C ILE A 125 7.69 -13.34 -8.87
#